data_600cd64ce9ab8f59094b884ece8b61de
#
_entry.id   600cd64ce9ab8f59094b884ece8b61de
#
_cell.length_a   1.000
_cell.length_b   1.000
_cell.length_c   1.000
_cell.angle_alpha   90.00
_cell.angle_beta   90.00
_cell.angle_gamma   90.00
#
_symmetry.space_group_name_H-M   'P 1'
#
loop_
_entity.id
_entity.type
_entity.pdbx_description
1 polymer ?
#
loop_
_entity_poly.entity_id
_entity_poly.type
_entity_poly.pdbx_seq_one_letter_code
_entity_poly.pdbx_strand_id
1 'polypeptide(L)' 'MGMTAKQVMKILKKNGWKLSRINSSHHIFTKKGYDRPIPVPFHKGKDDNLGDFAKDILKEADIDPKTLREIKK' A
#
# COMPACT_ATOMS: atom_id res chain seq x y z
N MET A 1 11.30 7.29 -10.40
CA MET A 1 10.86 5.91 -10.56
C MET A 1 9.74 5.57 -9.60
N GLY A 2 8.69 4.97 -10.11
CA GLY A 2 7.58 4.57 -9.28
C GLY A 2 7.79 3.17 -8.71
N MET A 3 6.91 2.80 -7.78
CA MET A 3 6.93 1.47 -7.19
C MET A 3 5.85 0.60 -7.83
N THR A 4 6.10 -0.70 -7.87
CA THR A 4 5.09 -1.65 -8.34
C THR A 4 4.11 -1.94 -7.21
N ALA A 5 2.95 -2.51 -7.57
CA ALA A 5 1.96 -2.88 -6.58
C ALA A 5 2.52 -3.86 -5.56
N LYS A 6 3.33 -4.81 -6.00
CA LYS A 6 3.95 -5.77 -5.09
C LYS A 6 4.84 -5.09 -4.07
N GLN A 7 5.61 -4.10 -4.51
CA GLN A 7 6.51 -3.37 -3.62
C GLN A 7 5.71 -2.59 -2.58
N VAL A 8 4.65 -1.91 -3.02
CA VAL A 8 3.79 -1.17 -2.10
C VAL A 8 3.16 -2.09 -1.07
N MET A 9 2.64 -3.23 -1.50
CA MET A 9 2.03 -4.19 -0.59
C MET A 9 3.04 -4.71 0.42
N LYS A 10 4.27 -4.98 0.00
CA LYS A 10 5.33 -5.43 0.89
C LYS A 10 5.65 -4.38 1.95
N ILE A 11 5.71 -3.11 1.53
CA ILE A 11 5.97 -2.01 2.45
C ILE A 11 4.83 -1.87 3.46
N LEU A 12 3.59 -1.97 3.01
CA LEU A 12 2.45 -1.91 3.90
C LEU A 12 2.52 -3.00 4.96
N LYS A 13 2.82 -4.23 4.56
CA LYS A 13 2.93 -5.34 5.50
C LYS A 13 4.04 -5.13 6.52
N LYS A 14 5.16 -4.58 6.09
CA LYS A 14 6.27 -4.28 7.01
C LYS A 14 5.88 -3.24 8.05
N ASN A 15 4.93 -2.39 7.74
CA ASN A 15 4.49 -1.32 8.63
C ASN A 15 3.22 -1.68 9.40
N GLY A 16 2.87 -2.95 9.44
CA GLY A 16 1.76 -3.42 10.27
C GLY A 16 0.43 -3.54 9.56
N TRP A 17 0.37 -3.23 8.28
CA TRP A 17 -0.85 -3.39 7.51
C TRP A 17 -1.03 -4.85 7.11
N LYS A 18 -2.28 -5.30 7.12
CA LYS A 18 -2.61 -6.68 6.78
C LYS A 18 -3.61 -6.71 5.63
N LEU A 19 -3.44 -7.69 4.75
CA LEU A 19 -4.40 -7.91 3.69
C LEU A 19 -5.69 -8.42 4.31
N SER A 20 -6.75 -7.62 4.17
CA SER A 20 -8.06 -7.97 4.71
C SER A 20 -8.87 -8.78 3.73
N ARG A 21 -8.92 -8.32 2.49
CA ARG A 21 -9.68 -9.03 1.47
C ARG A 21 -9.21 -8.58 0.09
N ILE A 22 -9.61 -9.33 -0.92
CA ILE A 22 -9.36 -8.98 -2.31
C ILE A 22 -10.71 -8.71 -2.94
N ASN A 23 -10.87 -7.51 -3.48
CA ASN A 23 -12.09 -7.09 -4.14
C ASN A 23 -11.77 -6.80 -5.60
N SER A 24 -12.14 -7.71 -6.48
CA SER A 24 -11.81 -7.61 -7.90
C SER A 24 -10.28 -7.54 -8.08
N SER A 25 -9.75 -6.45 -8.63
CA SER A 25 -8.31 -6.28 -8.80
C SER A 25 -7.65 -5.54 -7.64
N HIS A 26 -8.44 -5.24 -6.60
CA HIS A 26 -7.92 -4.44 -5.48
C HIS A 26 -7.63 -5.33 -4.27
N HIS A 27 -6.42 -5.20 -3.75
CA HIS A 27 -6.03 -5.85 -2.50
C HIS A 27 -6.26 -4.83 -1.39
N ILE A 28 -7.19 -5.15 -0.49
CA ILE A 28 -7.61 -4.22 0.55
C ILE A 28 -6.83 -4.49 1.83
N PHE A 29 -6.11 -3.49 2.29
CA PHE A 29 -5.30 -3.59 3.51
C PHE A 29 -5.93 -2.81 4.65
N THR A 30 -5.82 -3.36 5.86
CA THR A 30 -6.32 -2.72 7.07
C THR A 30 -5.25 -2.76 8.13
N LYS A 31 -5.34 -1.82 9.09
CA LYS A 31 -4.42 -1.76 10.22
C LYS A 31 -5.19 -1.31 11.44
N LYS A 32 -4.86 -1.92 12.58
CA LYS A 32 -5.47 -1.55 13.86
C LYS A 32 -5.20 -0.08 14.17
N GLY A 33 -6.24 0.65 14.50
CA GLY A 33 -6.12 2.08 14.76
C GLY A 33 -6.39 2.95 13.55
N TYR A 34 -6.59 2.35 12.40
CA TYR A 34 -6.93 3.07 11.17
C TYR A 34 -8.32 2.67 10.69
N ASP A 35 -9.19 3.65 10.57
CA ASP A 35 -10.58 3.40 10.17
C ASP A 35 -10.74 3.16 8.69
N ARG A 36 -9.81 3.62 7.89
CA ARG A 36 -9.91 3.53 6.45
C ARG A 36 -9.11 2.37 5.89
N PRO A 37 -9.74 1.48 5.12
CA PRO A 37 -8.99 0.47 4.40
C PRO A 37 -8.24 1.11 3.24
N ILE A 38 -7.11 0.51 2.88
CA ILE A 38 -6.30 1.02 1.78
C ILE A 38 -6.38 0.04 0.62
N PRO A 39 -7.00 0.42 -0.50
CA PRO A 39 -7.02 -0.42 -1.68
C PRO A 39 -5.75 -0.25 -2.50
N VAL A 40 -5.12 -1.36 -2.85
CA VAL A 40 -3.95 -1.36 -3.72
C VAL A 40 -4.33 -2.06 -5.02
N PRO A 41 -4.33 -1.36 -6.15
CA PRO A 41 -4.66 -1.99 -7.41
C PRO A 41 -3.55 -2.98 -7.80
N PHE A 42 -3.93 -4.21 -8.05
CA PHE A 42 -2.99 -5.24 -8.41
C PHE A 42 -3.63 -6.19 -9.42
N HIS A 43 -3.03 -6.30 -10.58
CA HIS A 43 -3.48 -7.20 -11.63
C HIS A 43 -2.60 -8.44 -11.64
N LYS A 44 -3.21 -9.58 -11.39
CA LYS A 44 -2.50 -10.86 -11.38
C LYS A 44 -1.80 -11.08 -12.71
N GLY A 45 -0.53 -11.41 -12.66
CA GLY A 45 0.26 -11.63 -13.85
C GLY A 45 0.92 -10.39 -14.43
N LYS A 46 0.59 -9.23 -13.90
CA LYS A 46 1.20 -7.97 -14.31
C LYS A 46 1.77 -7.25 -13.10
N ASP A 47 3.03 -6.90 -13.17
CA ASP A 47 3.69 -6.15 -12.11
C ASP A 47 3.74 -4.69 -12.54
N ASP A 48 2.56 -4.07 -12.53
CA ASP A 48 2.41 -2.71 -13.01
C ASP A 48 3.05 -1.69 -12.07
N ASN A 49 3.76 -0.74 -12.66
CA ASN A 49 4.32 0.38 -11.93
C ASN A 49 3.20 1.36 -11.61
N LEU A 50 3.03 1.66 -10.33
CA LEU A 50 1.97 2.56 -9.88
C LEU A 50 2.33 4.04 -10.01
N GLY A 51 3.60 4.34 -10.24
CA GLY A 51 4.03 5.73 -10.38
C GLY A 51 3.73 6.56 -9.15
N ASP A 52 3.17 7.75 -9.37
CA ASP A 52 2.83 8.66 -8.26
C ASP A 52 1.71 8.14 -7.38
N PHE A 53 0.91 7.22 -7.91
CA PHE A 53 -0.17 6.62 -7.13
C PHE A 53 0.37 5.84 -5.93
N ALA A 54 1.56 5.26 -6.07
CA ALA A 54 2.21 4.55 -4.96
C ALA A 54 2.48 5.49 -3.80
N LYS A 55 2.91 6.71 -4.10
CA LYS A 55 3.14 7.72 -3.06
C LYS A 55 1.86 8.07 -2.32
N ASP A 56 0.76 8.20 -3.06
CA ASP A 56 -0.53 8.52 -2.47
C ASP A 56 -0.98 7.41 -1.52
N ILE A 57 -0.79 6.15 -1.91
CA ILE A 57 -1.13 5.01 -1.06
C ILE A 57 -0.31 5.05 0.23
N LEU A 58 0.98 5.29 0.11
CA LEU A 58 1.87 5.33 1.28
C LEU A 58 1.50 6.48 2.21
N LYS A 59 1.15 7.63 1.65
CA LYS A 59 0.72 8.77 2.47
C LYS A 59 -0.55 8.47 3.24
N GLU A 60 -1.51 7.79 2.61
CA GLU A 60 -2.74 7.40 3.29
C GLU A 60 -2.48 6.43 4.43
N ALA A 61 -1.42 5.64 4.29
CA ALA A 61 -1.03 4.68 5.32
C ALA A 61 -0.10 5.28 6.37
N ASP A 62 0.13 6.60 6.33
CA ASP A 62 1.09 7.29 7.20
C ASP A 62 2.50 6.71 7.09
N ILE A 63 2.89 6.39 5.87
CA ILE A 63 4.23 5.89 5.59
C ILE A 63 4.97 6.92 4.74
N ASP A 64 6.19 7.25 5.16
CA ASP A 64 7.02 8.18 4.40
C ASP A 64 7.49 7.51 3.12
N PRO A 65 7.16 8.06 1.94
CA PRO A 65 7.59 7.45 0.68
C PRO A 65 9.09 7.48 0.45
N LYS A 66 9.81 8.29 1.20
CA LYS A 66 11.27 8.37 1.09
C LYS A 66 11.96 7.32 1.94
N THR A 67 11.56 7.19 3.21
CA THR A 67 12.18 6.24 4.12
C THR A 67 11.47 4.89 4.13
N LEU A 68 10.24 4.84 3.63
CA LEU A 68 9.38 3.66 3.61
C LEU A 68 9.08 3.15 5.02
N ARG A 69 9.06 4.08 5.98
CA ARG A 69 8.74 3.79 7.37
C ARG A 69 7.57 4.62 7.82
N GLU A 70 6.91 4.13 8.87
CA GLU A 70 5.79 4.85 9.45
C GLU A 70 6.22 6.25 9.90
N ILE A 71 5.39 7.23 9.56
CA ILE A 71 5.65 8.61 9.97
C ILE A 71 5.27 8.75 11.44
N LYS A 72 6.23 9.10 12.27
CA LYS A 72 5.97 9.35 13.68
C LYS A 72 5.49 10.78 13.85
N LYS A 73 4.36 10.91 14.51
CA LYS A 73 3.83 12.23 14.85
C LYS A 73 4.27 12.63 16.24
#